data_38b16c2a6fd1bde8a6f03f75a6284044
#
_entry.id   38b16c2a6fd1bde8a6f03f75a6284044
#
_cell.length_a   1.000
_cell.length_b   1.000
_cell.length_c   1.000
_cell.angle_alpha   90.00
_cell.angle_beta   90.00
_cell.angle_gamma   90.00
#
_symmetry.space_group_name_H-M   'P 1'
#
loop_
_entity.id
_entity.type
_entity.pdbx_description
1 polymer ?
#
loop_
_entity_poly.entity_id
_entity_poly.type
_entity_poly.pdbx_seq_one_letter_code
_entity_poly.pdbx_strand_id
1 'polypeptide(L)'
;MLILGFAVFPVFSQEIVTADKYLEFVSERYVGIRDYEAQVVIRSGTTDMIGNLSFLNPFFLRIDFTRPLEQVLVFNGELLTIYIPDLRAVLNQSVTPARRSSTPAGGASLASAQGLQLLRRGYIPAFVSGPEPVPLDERERDLVVKLRLTRRLASEGFREIILSIDPSTLLIRRIEGRTIADALVRFDFNNIRTNLGIPEQRFVYDSPASANLYNNFLSRDSD
;
A
#
# COMPACT_ATOMS: atom_id res chain seq x y z
N MET A 1 -54.88 -41.34 -12.84
CA MET A 1 -54.71 -40.03 -12.20
C MET A 1 -53.22 -39.83 -11.96
N LEU A 2 -52.58 -39.09 -12.88
CA LEU A 2 -51.12 -38.92 -12.86
C LEU A 2 -50.81 -37.62 -12.08
N ILE A 3 -50.16 -37.72 -10.93
CA ILE A 3 -49.74 -36.56 -10.12
C ILE A 3 -48.36 -36.14 -10.62
N LEU A 4 -48.31 -35.00 -11.33
CA LEU A 4 -47.06 -34.36 -11.75
C LEU A 4 -46.49 -33.61 -10.54
N GLY A 5 -45.45 -34.14 -9.90
CA GLY A 5 -44.72 -33.45 -8.82
C GLY A 5 -43.87 -32.33 -9.42
N PHE A 6 -44.16 -31.09 -9.09
CA PHE A 6 -43.30 -29.93 -9.36
C PHE A 6 -42.13 -29.91 -8.36
N ALA A 7 -40.93 -30.19 -8.84
CA ALA A 7 -39.71 -30.00 -8.06
C ALA A 7 -39.36 -28.49 -8.04
N VAL A 8 -39.54 -27.84 -6.87
CA VAL A 8 -39.07 -26.46 -6.65
C VAL A 8 -37.60 -26.52 -6.31
N PHE A 9 -36.71 -26.12 -7.23
CA PHE A 9 -35.32 -25.93 -6.96
C PHE A 9 -35.14 -24.59 -6.22
N PRO A 10 -34.42 -24.54 -5.07
CA PRO A 10 -34.10 -23.27 -4.43
C PRO A 10 -33.15 -22.49 -5.35
N VAL A 11 -33.58 -21.33 -5.80
CA VAL A 11 -32.73 -20.36 -6.49
C VAL A 11 -31.85 -19.74 -5.39
N PHE A 12 -30.60 -20.18 -5.28
CA PHE A 12 -29.60 -19.48 -4.48
C PHE A 12 -29.33 -18.15 -5.17
N SER A 13 -29.84 -17.07 -4.63
CA SER A 13 -29.44 -15.72 -5.00
C SER A 13 -27.95 -15.58 -4.66
N GLN A 14 -27.10 -15.56 -5.67
CA GLN A 14 -25.70 -15.17 -5.49
C GLN A 14 -25.72 -13.70 -5.10
N GLU A 15 -25.28 -13.39 -3.88
CA GLU A 15 -25.11 -12.02 -3.41
C GLU A 15 -24.00 -11.39 -4.27
N ILE A 16 -24.38 -10.43 -5.11
CA ILE A 16 -23.44 -9.73 -6.00
C ILE A 16 -22.58 -8.82 -5.11
N VAL A 17 -21.33 -9.23 -4.88
CA VAL A 17 -20.35 -8.43 -4.14
C VAL A 17 -19.97 -7.22 -4.99
N THR A 18 -20.26 -6.02 -4.50
CA THR A 18 -19.83 -4.77 -5.15
C THR A 18 -18.35 -4.48 -4.85
N ALA A 19 -17.68 -3.69 -5.70
CA ALA A 19 -16.30 -3.29 -5.49
C ALA A 19 -16.09 -2.52 -4.17
N ASP A 20 -17.09 -1.73 -3.76
CA ASP A 20 -17.07 -1.01 -2.48
C ASP A 20 -17.12 -1.98 -1.29
N LYS A 21 -18.01 -2.98 -1.35
CA LYS A 21 -18.11 -4.02 -0.33
C LYS A 21 -16.86 -4.90 -0.26
N TYR A 22 -16.26 -5.20 -1.42
CA TYR A 22 -14.99 -5.93 -1.46
C TYR A 22 -13.84 -5.13 -0.83
N LEU A 23 -13.73 -3.83 -1.11
CA LEU A 23 -12.75 -2.94 -0.48
C LEU A 23 -12.98 -2.80 1.03
N GLU A 24 -14.25 -2.87 1.48
CA GLU A 24 -14.58 -2.91 2.90
C GLU A 24 -14.03 -4.18 3.56
N PHE A 25 -14.22 -5.37 3.00
CA PHE A 25 -13.65 -6.62 3.50
C PHE A 25 -12.13 -6.56 3.61
N VAL A 26 -11.46 -6.00 2.59
CA VAL A 26 -10.01 -5.77 2.63
C VAL A 26 -9.64 -4.83 3.79
N SER A 27 -10.38 -3.75 3.97
CA SER A 27 -10.14 -2.80 5.07
C SER A 27 -10.31 -3.45 6.45
N GLU A 28 -11.35 -4.25 6.64
CA GLU A 28 -11.59 -5.01 7.87
C GLU A 28 -10.46 -6.01 8.15
N ARG A 29 -9.96 -6.68 7.12
CA ARG A 29 -8.80 -7.57 7.24
C ARG A 29 -7.58 -6.83 7.78
N TYR A 30 -7.30 -5.62 7.28
CA TYR A 30 -6.16 -4.82 7.72
C TYR A 30 -6.33 -4.22 9.12
N VAL A 31 -7.55 -3.99 9.60
CA VAL A 31 -7.80 -3.60 11.00
C VAL A 31 -7.30 -4.68 11.98
N GLY A 32 -7.39 -5.96 11.62
CA GLY A 32 -6.89 -7.09 12.41
C GLY A 32 -5.37 -7.29 12.35
N ILE A 33 -4.63 -6.49 11.54
CA ILE A 33 -3.17 -6.59 11.41
C ILE A 33 -2.51 -5.55 12.29
N ARG A 34 -1.82 -6.01 13.34
CA ARG A 34 -1.04 -5.13 14.22
C ARG A 34 0.28 -4.72 13.58
N ASP A 35 0.96 -5.67 12.97
CA ASP A 35 2.25 -5.47 12.31
C ASP A 35 2.40 -6.45 11.15
N TYR A 36 3.28 -6.12 10.19
CA TYR A 36 3.65 -7.06 9.14
C TYR A 36 5.03 -6.75 8.57
N GLU A 37 5.64 -7.77 7.99
CA GLU A 37 6.83 -7.68 7.15
C GLU A 37 6.51 -8.15 5.74
N ALA A 38 7.19 -7.57 4.76
CA ALA A 38 7.13 -7.97 3.36
C ALA A 38 8.44 -7.62 2.64
N GLN A 39 8.75 -8.35 1.58
CA GLN A 39 9.67 -7.85 0.58
C GLN A 39 8.91 -6.89 -0.33
N VAL A 40 9.41 -5.66 -0.47
CA VAL A 40 8.81 -4.65 -1.34
C VAL A 40 9.69 -4.40 -2.56
N VAL A 41 9.05 -4.33 -3.74
CA VAL A 41 9.67 -3.83 -4.98
C VAL A 41 8.93 -2.58 -5.39
N ILE A 42 9.65 -1.45 -5.50
CA ILE A 42 9.10 -0.15 -5.86
C ILE A 42 9.62 0.21 -7.24
N ARG A 43 8.72 0.48 -8.18
CA ARG A 43 9.06 0.91 -9.54
C ARG A 43 8.49 2.28 -9.81
N SER A 44 9.35 3.20 -10.29
CA SER A 44 8.95 4.54 -10.68
C SER A 44 9.84 5.01 -11.84
N GLY A 45 9.25 5.19 -13.02
CA GLY A 45 10.00 5.46 -14.24
C GLY A 45 10.99 4.34 -14.55
N THR A 46 12.29 4.67 -14.61
CA THR A 46 13.40 3.73 -14.84
C THR A 46 14.03 3.19 -13.55
N THR A 47 13.53 3.62 -12.39
CA THR A 47 14.12 3.27 -11.10
C THR A 47 13.38 2.08 -10.49
N ASP A 48 14.14 1.02 -10.18
CA ASP A 48 13.68 -0.14 -9.42
C ASP A 48 14.38 -0.16 -8.05
N MET A 49 13.60 -0.12 -6.98
CA MET A 49 14.09 -0.25 -5.61
C MET A 49 13.55 -1.55 -5.00
N ILE A 50 14.39 -2.27 -4.29
CA ILE A 50 14.01 -3.53 -3.62
C ILE A 50 14.43 -3.45 -2.17
N GLY A 51 13.57 -3.84 -1.25
CA GLY A 51 13.89 -3.80 0.18
C GLY A 51 13.00 -4.70 1.02
N ASN A 52 13.33 -4.75 2.31
CA ASN A 52 12.53 -5.41 3.33
C ASN A 52 11.74 -4.34 4.07
N LEU A 53 10.43 -4.45 4.00
CA LEU A 53 9.49 -3.56 4.65
C LEU A 53 9.09 -4.16 5.99
N SER A 54 9.10 -3.35 7.05
CA SER A 54 8.46 -3.60 8.34
C SER A 54 7.43 -2.51 8.58
N PHE A 55 6.22 -2.89 8.96
CA PHE A 55 5.14 -1.98 9.33
C PHE A 55 4.59 -2.35 10.71
N LEU A 56 4.32 -1.33 11.53
CA LEU A 56 3.61 -1.47 12.80
C LEU A 56 2.50 -0.41 12.88
N ASN A 57 1.30 -0.87 13.11
CA ASN A 57 0.13 -0.01 13.27
C ASN A 57 0.33 0.96 14.47
N PRO A 58 -0.06 2.25 14.39
CA PRO A 58 -0.85 2.80 13.28
C PRO A 58 -0.02 3.41 12.13
N PHE A 59 1.27 3.76 12.31
CA PHE A 59 1.98 4.61 11.35
C PHE A 59 3.45 4.26 11.14
N PHE A 60 4.01 3.35 11.92
CA PHE A 60 5.44 3.06 11.84
C PHE A 60 5.75 2.27 10.57
N LEU A 61 6.68 2.76 9.80
CA LEU A 61 7.14 2.13 8.57
C LEU A 61 8.66 2.17 8.50
N ARG A 62 9.27 1.04 8.13
CA ARG A 62 10.69 0.96 7.82
C ARG A 62 10.89 0.15 6.56
N ILE A 63 11.76 0.64 5.67
CA ILE A 63 12.23 -0.11 4.52
C ILE A 63 13.76 -0.09 4.54
N ASP A 64 14.36 -1.27 4.69
CA ASP A 64 15.78 -1.48 4.51
C ASP A 64 16.00 -1.95 3.08
N PHE A 65 16.57 -1.09 2.23
CA PHE A 65 16.75 -1.39 0.82
C PHE A 65 17.95 -2.29 0.58
N THR A 66 17.77 -3.29 -0.27
CA THR A 66 18.84 -4.09 -0.85
C THR A 66 19.27 -3.57 -2.21
N ARG A 67 18.41 -2.73 -2.82
CA ARG A 67 18.66 -1.95 -4.03
C ARG A 67 17.88 -0.63 -3.96
N PRO A 68 18.53 0.54 -3.89
CA PRO A 68 19.98 0.74 -3.69
C PRO A 68 20.46 0.11 -2.38
N LEU A 69 21.73 -0.32 -2.36
CA LEU A 69 22.29 -0.97 -1.17
C LEU A 69 22.38 0.01 0.01
N GLU A 70 22.07 -0.47 1.22
CA GLU A 70 22.15 0.28 2.48
C GLU A 70 21.29 1.54 2.57
N GLN A 71 20.50 1.87 1.57
CA GLN A 71 19.51 2.93 1.72
C GLN A 71 18.45 2.51 2.74
N VAL A 72 18.03 3.45 3.58
CA VAL A 72 17.00 3.20 4.61
C VAL A 72 15.94 4.29 4.55
N LEU A 73 14.69 3.89 4.65
CA LEU A 73 13.56 4.80 4.88
C LEU A 73 12.88 4.40 6.17
N VAL A 74 12.71 5.35 7.10
CA VAL A 74 11.99 5.14 8.36
C VAL A 74 10.97 6.25 8.55
N PHE A 75 9.77 5.88 8.95
CA PHE A 75 8.73 6.79 9.43
C PHE A 75 8.22 6.30 10.78
N ASN A 76 8.35 7.13 11.80
CA ASN A 76 7.95 6.82 13.18
C ASN A 76 6.62 7.46 13.60
N GLY A 77 5.82 7.93 12.62
CA GLY A 77 4.56 8.61 12.86
C GLY A 77 4.67 10.15 12.87
N GLU A 78 5.85 10.72 13.12
CA GLU A 78 6.10 12.17 13.18
C GLU A 78 7.23 12.60 12.25
N LEU A 79 8.30 11.80 12.18
CA LEU A 79 9.49 12.08 11.40
C LEU A 79 9.68 11.03 10.32
N LEU A 80 9.77 11.48 9.07
CA LEU A 80 10.28 10.69 7.97
C LEU A 80 11.78 10.91 7.86
N THR A 81 12.54 9.84 7.95
CA THR A 81 14.00 9.82 7.76
C THR A 81 14.35 8.97 6.56
N ILE A 82 15.16 9.51 5.64
CA ILE A 82 15.69 8.77 4.48
C ILE A 82 17.21 8.90 4.51
N TYR A 83 17.91 7.79 4.65
CA TYR A 83 19.36 7.72 4.50
C TYR A 83 19.73 7.29 3.09
N ILE A 84 20.58 8.07 2.42
CA ILE A 84 21.11 7.82 1.07
C ILE A 84 22.62 7.66 1.18
N PRO A 85 23.15 6.42 1.21
CA PRO A 85 24.55 6.15 1.48
C PRO A 85 25.50 6.74 0.43
N ASP A 86 25.16 6.67 -0.85
CA ASP A 86 25.96 7.21 -1.96
C ASP A 86 26.24 8.72 -1.83
N LEU A 87 25.30 9.45 -1.22
CA LEU A 87 25.40 10.89 -0.96
C LEU A 87 25.88 11.20 0.46
N ARG A 88 26.03 10.17 1.32
CA ARG A 88 26.23 10.31 2.76
C ARG A 88 25.24 11.32 3.36
N ALA A 89 23.99 11.27 2.93
CA ALA A 89 22.97 12.23 3.29
C ALA A 89 21.86 11.56 4.10
N VAL A 90 21.41 12.24 5.16
CA VAL A 90 20.21 11.91 5.92
C VAL A 90 19.20 13.04 5.69
N LEU A 91 18.10 12.71 5.09
CA LEU A 91 16.98 13.62 4.83
C LEU A 91 15.91 13.41 5.88
N ASN A 92 15.66 14.42 6.69
CA ASN A 92 14.60 14.40 7.70
C ASN A 92 13.45 15.31 7.30
N GLN A 93 12.23 14.83 7.45
CA GLN A 93 11.03 15.60 7.22
C GLN A 93 10.03 15.40 8.34
N SER A 94 9.70 16.47 9.06
CA SER A 94 8.59 16.46 9.99
C SER A 94 7.28 16.35 9.22
N VAL A 95 6.44 15.40 9.61
CA VAL A 95 5.17 15.11 8.93
C VAL A 95 4.02 15.36 9.88
N THR A 96 3.27 16.43 9.62
CA THR A 96 2.04 16.69 10.38
C THR A 96 0.96 15.65 10.05
N PRO A 97 -0.01 15.39 10.96
CA PRO A 97 -1.12 14.47 10.69
C PRO A 97 -1.86 14.73 9.38
N ALA A 98 -2.01 16.00 9.00
CA ALA A 98 -2.68 16.41 7.76
C ALA A 98 -1.89 16.07 6.47
N ARG A 99 -0.57 15.85 6.56
CA ARG A 99 0.31 15.60 5.40
C ARG A 99 0.77 14.13 5.29
N ARG A 100 0.32 13.24 6.17
CA ARG A 100 0.79 11.83 6.18
C ARG A 100 0.56 11.09 4.88
N SER A 101 -0.53 11.38 4.18
CA SER A 101 -0.86 10.72 2.90
C SER A 101 -0.04 11.20 1.70
N SER A 102 0.62 12.36 1.80
CA SER A 102 1.38 12.97 0.69
C SER A 102 2.89 12.76 0.75
N THR A 103 3.38 11.98 1.72
CA THR A 103 4.82 11.69 1.85
C THR A 103 5.27 10.57 0.92
N PRO A 104 6.59 10.47 0.57
CA PRO A 104 7.15 9.34 -0.18
C PRO A 104 6.85 7.97 0.45
N ALA A 105 6.75 7.91 1.78
CA ALA A 105 6.32 6.71 2.51
C ALA A 105 4.82 6.39 2.31
N GLY A 106 4.01 7.38 1.83
CA GLY A 106 2.56 7.26 1.70
C GLY A 106 2.12 6.12 0.81
N GLY A 107 2.83 5.86 -0.29
CA GLY A 107 2.50 4.75 -1.20
C GLY A 107 2.60 3.38 -0.51
N ALA A 108 3.66 3.14 0.25
CA ALA A 108 3.81 1.89 1.01
C ALA A 108 2.82 1.82 2.19
N SER A 109 2.50 2.95 2.82
CA SER A 109 1.53 3.01 3.93
C SER A 109 0.08 2.86 3.49
N LEU A 110 -0.24 2.91 2.18
CA LEU A 110 -1.58 2.60 1.66
C LEU A 110 -1.99 1.15 1.97
N ALA A 111 -1.03 0.22 2.07
CA ALA A 111 -1.28 -1.15 2.53
C ALA A 111 -1.38 -1.23 4.07
N SER A 112 -2.23 -0.41 4.66
CA SER A 112 -2.53 -0.34 6.09
C SER A 112 -4.00 -0.01 6.32
N ALA A 113 -4.49 -0.23 7.54
CA ALA A 113 -5.88 0.10 7.91
C ALA A 113 -6.18 1.59 7.66
N GLN A 114 -5.27 2.48 8.05
CA GLN A 114 -5.41 3.93 7.87
C GLN A 114 -5.35 4.33 6.40
N GLY A 115 -4.42 3.73 5.64
CA GLY A 115 -4.29 3.96 4.20
C GLY A 115 -5.56 3.56 3.46
N LEU A 116 -6.11 2.40 3.76
CA LEU A 116 -7.36 1.92 3.16
C LEU A 116 -8.57 2.79 3.52
N GLN A 117 -8.64 3.32 4.75
CA GLN A 117 -9.68 4.29 5.11
C GLN A 117 -9.58 5.58 4.30
N LEU A 118 -8.35 6.09 4.06
CA LEU A 118 -8.13 7.26 3.19
C LEU A 118 -8.56 6.96 1.75
N LEU A 119 -8.21 5.79 1.22
CA LEU A 119 -8.64 5.38 -0.12
C LEU A 119 -10.16 5.31 -0.25
N ARG A 120 -10.85 4.73 0.70
CA ARG A 120 -12.33 4.67 0.71
C ARG A 120 -12.99 6.05 0.73
N ARG A 121 -12.38 7.04 1.38
CA ARG A 121 -12.88 8.43 1.43
C ARG A 121 -12.58 9.20 0.14
N GLY A 122 -11.37 9.08 -0.37
CA GLY A 122 -10.86 9.89 -1.49
C GLY A 122 -11.19 9.32 -2.87
N TYR A 123 -11.59 8.04 -2.97
CA TYR A 123 -11.71 7.35 -4.25
C TYR A 123 -13.04 6.60 -4.40
N ILE A 124 -13.39 6.32 -5.65
CA ILE A 124 -14.55 5.51 -6.04
C ILE A 124 -14.00 4.16 -6.53
N PRO A 125 -14.33 3.04 -5.86
CA PRO A 125 -13.87 1.73 -6.29
C PRO A 125 -14.75 1.15 -7.40
N ALA A 126 -14.10 0.45 -8.34
CA ALA A 126 -14.74 -0.40 -9.35
C ALA A 126 -13.88 -1.65 -9.58
N PHE A 127 -14.46 -2.77 -9.96
CA PHE A 127 -13.67 -3.91 -10.44
C PHE A 127 -13.05 -3.58 -11.80
N VAL A 128 -11.82 -4.05 -12.04
CA VAL A 128 -11.18 -3.91 -13.36
C VAL A 128 -11.80 -4.87 -14.38
N SER A 129 -11.99 -6.13 -14.01
CA SER A 129 -12.51 -7.20 -14.88
C SER A 129 -13.66 -8.01 -14.26
N GLY A 130 -14.18 -7.58 -13.08
CA GLY A 130 -15.18 -8.30 -12.30
C GLY A 130 -14.61 -8.78 -10.96
N PRO A 131 -15.44 -9.45 -10.12
CA PRO A 131 -15.02 -9.99 -8.83
C PRO A 131 -14.19 -11.28 -8.97
N GLU A 132 -14.16 -11.90 -10.14
CA GLU A 132 -13.43 -13.14 -10.39
C GLU A 132 -11.92 -12.88 -10.36
N PRO A 133 -11.15 -13.77 -9.71
CA PRO A 133 -9.69 -13.65 -9.67
C PRO A 133 -9.07 -13.81 -11.07
N VAL A 134 -8.10 -12.94 -11.37
CA VAL A 134 -7.30 -12.95 -12.61
C VAL A 134 -5.83 -13.04 -12.28
N PRO A 135 -4.96 -13.50 -13.20
CA PRO A 135 -3.51 -13.49 -12.97
C PRO A 135 -2.99 -12.09 -12.61
N LEU A 136 -2.06 -12.03 -11.65
CA LEU A 136 -1.38 -10.78 -11.28
C LEU A 136 -0.63 -10.20 -12.47
N ASP A 137 0.15 -11.03 -13.15
CA ASP A 137 0.82 -10.76 -14.42
C ASP A 137 0.59 -11.94 -15.38
N GLU A 138 0.73 -11.72 -16.69
CA GLU A 138 0.42 -12.73 -17.73
C GLU A 138 1.19 -14.05 -17.57
N ARG A 139 2.34 -14.03 -16.90
CA ARG A 139 3.22 -15.19 -16.69
C ARG A 139 3.17 -15.76 -15.27
N GLU A 140 2.45 -15.12 -14.35
CA GLU A 140 2.34 -15.54 -12.96
C GLU A 140 1.11 -16.40 -12.74
N ARG A 141 1.22 -17.37 -11.80
CA ARG A 141 0.12 -18.22 -11.38
C ARG A 141 -0.69 -17.60 -10.23
N ASP A 142 -0.17 -16.53 -9.64
CA ASP A 142 -0.80 -15.85 -8.53
C ASP A 142 -2.06 -15.14 -9.02
N LEU A 143 -3.20 -15.56 -8.49
CA LEU A 143 -4.49 -14.97 -8.81
C LEU A 143 -4.81 -13.82 -7.86
N VAL A 144 -5.36 -12.74 -8.39
CA VAL A 144 -5.74 -11.54 -7.63
C VAL A 144 -7.06 -10.99 -8.12
N VAL A 145 -7.81 -10.36 -7.23
CA VAL A 145 -8.92 -9.48 -7.59
C VAL A 145 -8.38 -8.07 -7.76
N LYS A 146 -8.67 -7.42 -8.90
CA LYS A 146 -8.17 -6.07 -9.21
C LYS A 146 -9.27 -5.03 -9.03
N LEU A 147 -9.03 -4.07 -8.12
CA LEU A 147 -9.87 -2.90 -7.92
C LEU A 147 -9.21 -1.67 -8.53
N ARG A 148 -9.97 -0.93 -9.34
CA ARG A 148 -9.63 0.42 -9.80
C ARG A 148 -10.27 1.43 -8.86
N LEU A 149 -9.48 2.33 -8.34
CA LEU A 149 -9.88 3.41 -7.47
C LEU A 149 -9.70 4.74 -8.22
N THR A 150 -10.79 5.40 -8.60
CA THR A 150 -10.76 6.68 -9.30
C THR A 150 -10.97 7.81 -8.28
N ARG A 151 -10.15 8.83 -8.30
CA ARG A 151 -10.25 9.96 -7.34
C ARG A 151 -11.60 10.65 -7.39
N ARG A 152 -12.11 11.05 -6.21
CA ARG A 152 -13.32 11.86 -6.07
C ARG A 152 -13.03 13.35 -6.32
N LEU A 153 -11.88 13.84 -5.83
CA LEU A 153 -11.49 15.23 -5.87
C LEU A 153 -10.16 15.39 -6.58
N ALA A 154 -9.97 16.56 -7.23
CA ALA A 154 -8.73 16.88 -7.93
C ALA A 154 -7.52 17.05 -6.99
N SER A 155 -7.77 17.29 -5.69
CA SER A 155 -6.74 17.41 -4.64
C SER A 155 -6.07 16.10 -4.24
N GLU A 156 -6.63 14.93 -4.65
CA GLU A 156 -6.01 13.64 -4.37
C GLU A 156 -4.69 13.49 -5.14
N GLY A 157 -3.68 12.89 -4.50
CA GLY A 157 -2.33 12.77 -5.05
C GLY A 157 -2.21 11.85 -6.27
N PHE A 158 -3.14 10.89 -6.42
CA PHE A 158 -3.22 10.00 -7.57
C PHE A 158 -4.52 10.22 -8.35
N ARG A 159 -4.44 10.19 -9.68
CA ARG A 159 -5.64 10.18 -10.54
C ARG A 159 -6.39 8.87 -10.43
N GLU A 160 -5.64 7.80 -10.37
CA GLU A 160 -6.13 6.44 -10.33
C GLU A 160 -5.15 5.58 -9.53
N ILE A 161 -5.69 4.61 -8.80
CA ILE A 161 -4.92 3.57 -8.11
C ILE A 161 -5.54 2.24 -8.48
N ILE A 162 -4.71 1.26 -8.83
CA ILE A 162 -5.14 -0.14 -8.98
C ILE A 162 -4.58 -0.93 -7.81
N LEU A 163 -5.47 -1.59 -7.07
CA LEU A 163 -5.12 -2.54 -6.03
C LEU A 163 -5.29 -3.95 -6.58
N SER A 164 -4.24 -4.76 -6.48
CA SER A 164 -4.30 -6.20 -6.76
C SER A 164 -4.26 -6.95 -5.42
N ILE A 165 -5.31 -7.69 -5.11
CA ILE A 165 -5.58 -8.26 -3.80
C ILE A 165 -5.66 -9.78 -3.93
N ASP A 166 -4.93 -10.50 -3.09
CA ASP A 166 -5.05 -11.95 -2.97
C ASP A 166 -6.43 -12.31 -2.40
N PRO A 167 -7.27 -13.07 -3.14
CA PRO A 167 -8.63 -13.36 -2.72
C PRO A 167 -8.73 -14.27 -1.49
N SER A 168 -7.69 -15.06 -1.21
CA SER A 168 -7.68 -16.02 -0.09
C SER A 168 -7.29 -15.36 1.24
N THR A 169 -6.38 -14.39 1.21
CA THR A 169 -5.84 -13.71 2.40
C THR A 169 -6.38 -12.32 2.59
N LEU A 170 -6.98 -11.71 1.56
CA LEU A 170 -7.38 -10.31 1.45
C LEU A 170 -6.20 -9.34 1.66
N LEU A 171 -4.96 -9.80 1.39
CA LEU A 171 -3.77 -8.96 1.45
C LEU A 171 -3.48 -8.35 0.09
N ILE A 172 -3.03 -7.09 0.11
CA ILE A 172 -2.63 -6.37 -1.10
C ILE A 172 -1.28 -6.90 -1.58
N ARG A 173 -1.24 -7.41 -2.82
CA ARG A 173 -0.05 -7.89 -3.50
C ARG A 173 0.62 -6.81 -4.35
N ARG A 174 -0.19 -5.87 -4.87
CA ARG A 174 0.31 -4.76 -5.69
C ARG A 174 -0.55 -3.53 -5.53
N ILE A 175 0.12 -2.38 -5.52
CA ILE A 175 -0.48 -1.05 -5.66
C ILE A 175 0.15 -0.39 -6.87
N GLU A 176 -0.66 0.04 -7.84
CA GLU A 176 -0.21 0.83 -8.99
C GLU A 176 -0.91 2.18 -8.93
N GLY A 177 -0.16 3.24 -8.78
CA GLY A 177 -0.68 4.61 -8.69
C GLY A 177 -0.28 5.44 -9.90
N ARG A 178 -1.24 6.09 -10.55
CA ARG A 178 -1.00 7.09 -11.60
C ARG A 178 -1.11 8.48 -11.00
N THR A 179 0.00 9.19 -10.94
CA THR A 179 0.06 10.55 -10.37
C THR A 179 -0.68 11.58 -11.22
N ILE A 180 -0.85 12.81 -10.70
CA ILE A 180 -1.39 13.94 -11.48
C ILE A 180 -0.51 14.28 -12.69
N ALA A 181 0.79 14.09 -12.61
CA ALA A 181 1.75 14.28 -13.71
C ALA A 181 1.83 13.08 -14.68
N ASP A 182 0.88 12.12 -14.56
CA ASP A 182 0.78 10.90 -15.38
C ASP A 182 1.94 9.90 -15.17
N ALA A 183 2.76 10.09 -14.16
CA ALA A 183 3.79 9.13 -13.80
C ALA A 183 3.18 7.90 -13.11
N LEU A 184 3.64 6.70 -13.48
CA LEU A 184 3.26 5.45 -12.85
C LEU A 184 4.23 5.12 -11.72
N VAL A 185 3.68 4.83 -10.54
CA VAL A 185 4.43 4.28 -9.40
C VAL A 185 3.79 2.95 -9.02
N ARG A 186 4.60 1.91 -8.89
CA ARG A 186 4.15 0.55 -8.56
C ARG A 186 4.88 0.03 -7.32
N PHE A 187 4.12 -0.58 -6.42
CA PHE A 187 4.60 -1.27 -5.23
C PHE A 187 4.15 -2.72 -5.31
N ASP A 188 5.08 -3.65 -5.35
CA ASP A 188 4.81 -5.08 -5.25
C ASP A 188 5.19 -5.56 -3.83
N PHE A 189 4.30 -6.30 -3.17
CA PHE A 189 4.50 -6.86 -1.84
C PHE A 189 4.55 -8.38 -1.93
N ASN A 190 5.71 -8.95 -1.59
CA ASN A 190 5.95 -10.38 -1.62
C ASN A 190 6.24 -10.90 -0.22
N ASN A 191 5.99 -12.19 0.02
CA ASN A 191 6.32 -12.86 1.28
C ASN A 191 5.75 -12.15 2.52
N ILE A 192 4.49 -11.68 2.43
CA ILE A 192 3.83 -10.93 3.50
C ILE A 192 3.61 -11.86 4.70
N ARG A 193 4.09 -11.44 5.87
CA ARG A 193 3.90 -12.11 7.15
C ARG A 193 3.31 -11.13 8.15
N THR A 194 2.22 -11.48 8.81
CA THR A 194 1.45 -10.58 9.67
C THR A 194 1.50 -10.99 11.14
N ASN A 195 1.35 -10.02 12.06
CA ASN A 195 1.23 -10.21 13.51
C ASN A 195 2.45 -10.93 14.13
N LEU A 196 3.64 -10.48 13.77
CA LEU A 196 4.92 -11.05 14.20
C LEU A 196 5.37 -10.54 15.57
N GLY A 197 4.76 -9.47 16.10
CA GLY A 197 5.17 -8.82 17.34
C GLY A 197 6.39 -7.92 17.16
N ILE A 198 6.43 -7.17 16.06
CA ILE A 198 7.54 -6.25 15.75
C ILE A 198 7.61 -5.16 16.84
N PRO A 199 8.76 -4.97 17.53
CA PRO A 199 8.90 -3.95 18.55
C PRO A 199 9.06 -2.56 17.93
N GLU A 200 8.59 -1.51 18.61
CA GLU A 200 8.75 -0.11 18.19
C GLU A 200 10.22 0.30 17.98
N GLN A 201 11.14 -0.31 18.73
CA GLN A 201 12.59 -0.08 18.57
C GLN A 201 13.08 -0.35 17.14
N ARG A 202 12.39 -1.21 16.36
CA ARG A 202 12.68 -1.45 14.94
C ARG A 202 12.60 -0.18 14.11
N PHE A 203 11.82 0.81 14.54
CA PHE A 203 11.54 2.05 13.81
C PHE A 203 12.36 3.25 14.33
N VAL A 204 13.32 2.99 15.20
CA VAL A 204 14.36 3.97 15.56
C VAL A 204 15.50 3.82 14.55
N TYR A 205 16.00 4.94 14.06
CA TYR A 205 17.13 4.97 13.13
C TYR A 205 18.23 5.87 13.66
N ASP A 206 19.39 5.28 13.90
CA ASP A 206 20.61 6.00 14.27
C ASP A 206 21.43 6.28 13.01
N SER A 207 21.54 7.55 12.65
CA SER A 207 22.28 7.99 11.47
C SER A 207 23.79 7.79 11.66
N PRO A 208 24.51 7.38 10.59
CA PRO A 208 25.98 7.36 10.65
C PRO A 208 26.54 8.75 10.99
N ALA A 209 27.51 8.81 11.90
CA ALA A 209 28.13 10.07 12.33
C ALA A 209 28.80 10.86 11.20
N SER A 210 29.15 10.19 10.10
CA SER A 210 29.74 10.78 8.89
C SER A 210 28.72 11.32 7.89
N ALA A 211 27.42 11.17 8.16
CA ALA A 211 26.38 11.61 7.24
C ALA A 211 26.02 13.08 7.45
N ASN A 212 25.77 13.80 6.34
CA ASN A 212 25.24 15.15 6.37
C ASN A 212 23.74 15.13 6.64
N LEU A 213 23.27 15.96 7.56
CA LEU A 213 21.88 16.02 7.96
C LEU A 213 21.16 17.18 7.27
N TYR A 214 20.04 16.88 6.58
CA TYR A 214 19.18 17.86 5.93
C TYR A 214 17.77 17.77 6.51
N ASN A 215 17.33 18.82 7.18
CA ASN A 215 16.02 18.87 7.83
C ASN A 215 15.00 19.59 6.93
N ASN A 216 13.75 19.11 6.97
CA ASN A 216 12.61 19.71 6.27
C ASN A 216 12.82 19.87 4.75
N PHE A 217 13.43 18.85 4.12
CA PHE A 217 13.82 18.88 2.71
C PHE A 217 12.65 19.03 1.71
N LEU A 218 11.40 18.74 2.14
CA LEU A 218 10.19 18.94 1.34
C LEU A 218 9.53 20.32 1.59
N SER A 219 9.98 21.06 2.60
CA SER A 219 9.53 22.43 2.84
C SER A 219 10.33 23.34 1.93
N ARG A 220 9.68 23.96 0.94
CA ARG A 220 10.27 25.14 0.30
C ARG A 220 10.28 26.23 1.38
N ASP A 221 11.46 26.64 1.81
CA ASP A 221 11.60 27.87 2.55
C ASP A 221 11.02 28.98 1.67
N SER A 222 9.88 29.52 2.10
CA SER A 222 9.33 30.75 1.51
C SER A 222 10.16 31.87 2.10
N ASP A 223 11.27 32.23 1.44
CA ASP A 223 11.92 33.52 1.60
C ASP A 223 11.10 34.60 0.87
#